data_58e58c31b88188ff6595fd0f4e4662fb
#
_entry.id   58e58c31b88188ff6595fd0f4e4662fb
#
_cell.length_a   1.000
_cell.length_b   1.000
_cell.length_c   1.000
_cell.angle_alpha   90.00
_cell.angle_beta   90.00
_cell.angle_gamma   90.00
#
_symmetry.space_group_name_H-M   'P 1'
#
loop_
_entity.id
_entity.type
_entity.pdbx_description
1 polymer ?
#
loop_
_entity_poly.entity_id
_entity_poly.type
_entity_poly.pdbx_seq_one_letter_code
_entity_poly.pdbx_strand_id
1 'polypeptide(L)'
;KAKFDYKEKVEAQFQSGNMRDAWRGLKNLTGQSRPQCAASSMSENESRNFADSLNTFYCRFERDDLTDTLSSVISDVEKRDDDDDDVLFDPVIDSTVVEAHFKRLNVRKAPGPDRIGGKLLKLCASQLAQVFSTLFSWSLQVCTVPSIWKNSLICPLPKSRNPKELNDYRPVALTSIVMKSFERIVLQKLLLQTQHLHDPFQFAYKQNRSTDDATLTILNNTYTHLEKAGSFVRILFIDFSSAFNTIQPHLMALKLLALDVSPKLIRWITDFLVNRTQSVRFDHAISNSLTTSTGAPQGTVLSPVLFTLYTNDCSGSELTPVIKYSDDTAIQDLSNSATVYQQEIDRFTTWCDDNFLDLNVKKTKELIIDFRRKPADIPDLYINGVKVERVNEYKYLGTVIDNKLNFNANTDAVHKKCQSRVYCLQKLRSLRVNKSVLCTFYKSFIESVLTFGFMCWFGGLSVRNKNILDRVVKVCGKVVGAKQAGLNELYECRVVRKAGSIILDTTHVLAKHYELLPSGRRYRMTKFSTLRTRNSFIPKSITFLNKL
;
A
#
# COMPACT_ATOMS: atom_id res chain seq x y z
N LYS A 1 -7.43 -17.90 -40.80
CA LYS A 1 -6.69 -18.75 -39.87
C LYS A 1 -6.13 -17.91 -38.72
N ALA A 2 -5.22 -16.94 -38.89
CA ALA A 2 -4.58 -16.17 -37.82
C ALA A 2 -5.54 -15.45 -36.85
N LYS A 3 -6.70 -14.92 -37.33
CA LYS A 3 -7.74 -14.32 -36.44
C LYS A 3 -8.45 -15.37 -35.58
N PHE A 4 -8.62 -16.57 -36.10
CA PHE A 4 -9.27 -17.68 -35.39
C PHE A 4 -8.33 -18.20 -34.28
N ASP A 5 -7.08 -18.51 -34.63
CA ASP A 5 -6.09 -18.99 -33.68
C ASP A 5 -5.87 -17.99 -32.54
N TYR A 6 -5.90 -16.69 -32.87
CA TYR A 6 -5.79 -15.63 -31.88
C TYR A 6 -7.01 -15.52 -30.97
N LYS A 7 -8.23 -15.68 -31.51
CA LYS A 7 -9.47 -15.73 -30.74
C LYS A 7 -9.41 -16.84 -29.69
N GLU A 8 -9.07 -18.08 -30.11
CA GLU A 8 -8.95 -19.23 -29.20
C GLU A 8 -7.94 -18.97 -28.09
N LYS A 9 -6.78 -18.40 -28.45
CA LYS A 9 -5.75 -18.02 -27.47
C LYS A 9 -6.26 -17.01 -26.44
N VAL A 10 -6.99 -16.00 -26.86
CA VAL A 10 -7.57 -14.99 -25.97
C VAL A 10 -8.64 -15.62 -25.08
N GLU A 11 -9.55 -16.42 -25.64
CA GLU A 11 -10.61 -17.10 -24.89
C GLU A 11 -10.01 -18.02 -23.82
N ALA A 12 -9.00 -18.81 -24.17
CA ALA A 12 -8.28 -19.69 -23.23
C ALA A 12 -7.60 -18.89 -22.10
N GLN A 13 -7.01 -17.72 -22.39
CA GLN A 13 -6.40 -16.85 -21.37
C GLN A 13 -7.43 -16.30 -20.39
N PHE A 14 -8.62 -15.92 -20.87
CA PHE A 14 -9.71 -15.47 -19.99
C PHE A 14 -10.33 -16.61 -19.19
N GLN A 15 -10.48 -17.80 -19.77
CA GLN A 15 -10.99 -18.98 -19.07
C GLN A 15 -10.05 -19.49 -17.99
N SER A 16 -8.74 -19.41 -18.20
CA SER A 16 -7.72 -19.79 -17.19
C SER A 16 -7.66 -18.84 -15.99
N GLY A 17 -8.44 -17.75 -15.98
CA GLY A 17 -8.41 -16.73 -14.92
C GLY A 17 -7.13 -15.88 -14.91
N ASN A 18 -6.23 -16.05 -15.88
CA ASN A 18 -4.97 -15.30 -15.93
C ASN A 18 -5.17 -13.94 -16.64
N MET A 19 -5.78 -13.00 -15.92
CA MET A 19 -6.07 -11.65 -16.42
C MET A 19 -4.81 -10.88 -16.83
N ARG A 20 -3.65 -11.19 -16.27
CA ARG A 20 -2.37 -10.52 -16.60
C ARG A 20 -1.92 -10.88 -18.03
N ASP A 21 -1.97 -12.15 -18.39
CA ASP A 21 -1.57 -12.59 -19.73
C ASP A 21 -2.60 -12.20 -20.78
N ALA A 22 -3.89 -12.25 -20.44
CA ALA A 22 -4.96 -11.74 -21.29
C ALA A 22 -4.77 -10.24 -21.59
N TRP A 23 -4.43 -9.43 -20.58
CA TRP A 23 -4.14 -8.01 -20.75
C TRP A 23 -2.87 -7.74 -21.57
N ARG A 24 -1.80 -8.52 -21.34
CA ARG A 24 -0.56 -8.44 -22.13
C ARG A 24 -0.81 -8.76 -23.60
N GLY A 25 -1.56 -9.83 -23.87
CA GLY A 25 -1.96 -10.22 -25.24
C GLY A 25 -2.71 -9.08 -25.93
N LEU A 26 -3.69 -8.47 -25.26
CA LEU A 26 -4.46 -7.34 -25.81
C LEU A 26 -3.62 -6.10 -26.09
N LYS A 27 -2.68 -5.76 -25.21
CA LYS A 27 -1.76 -4.64 -25.44
C LYS A 27 -0.90 -4.87 -26.68
N ASN A 28 -0.43 -6.09 -26.90
CA ASN A 28 0.32 -6.45 -28.09
C ASN A 28 -0.53 -6.26 -29.36
N LEU A 29 -1.81 -6.67 -29.34
CA LEU A 29 -2.76 -6.49 -30.46
C LEU A 29 -3.05 -5.04 -30.79
N THR A 30 -3.13 -4.18 -29.76
CA THR A 30 -3.53 -2.79 -29.93
C THR A 30 -2.35 -1.85 -30.16
N GLY A 31 -1.13 -2.40 -30.29
CA GLY A 31 0.09 -1.61 -30.40
C GLY A 31 0.42 -0.82 -29.14
N GLN A 32 -0.26 -1.12 -28.01
CA GLN A 32 -0.05 -0.48 -26.73
C GLN A 32 0.92 -1.25 -25.82
N SER A 33 1.55 -2.31 -26.35
CA SER A 33 2.63 -3.00 -25.66
C SER A 33 3.74 -1.98 -25.39
N ARG A 34 4.21 -1.95 -24.16
CA ARG A 34 5.51 -1.32 -23.90
C ARG A 34 6.52 -2.10 -24.72
N PRO A 35 7.40 -1.47 -25.51
CA PRO A 35 8.57 -2.19 -25.97
C PRO A 35 9.18 -2.82 -24.73
N GLN A 36 9.48 -4.11 -24.77
CA GLN A 36 10.44 -4.68 -23.83
C GLN A 36 11.60 -3.68 -23.84
N CYS A 37 12.08 -3.26 -22.67
CA CYS A 37 13.34 -2.50 -22.63
C CYS A 37 14.25 -3.19 -23.61
N ALA A 38 14.68 -2.46 -24.64
CA ALA A 38 15.66 -2.97 -25.56
C ALA A 38 16.74 -3.60 -24.68
N ALA A 39 17.09 -4.83 -24.95
CA ALA A 39 18.23 -5.46 -24.26
C ALA A 39 19.31 -4.39 -24.28
N SER A 40 19.80 -3.99 -23.11
CA SER A 40 20.76 -2.91 -23.03
C SER A 40 21.91 -3.32 -23.93
N SER A 41 22.39 -2.40 -24.77
CA SER A 41 23.57 -2.61 -25.60
C SER A 41 24.85 -2.61 -24.75
N MET A 42 24.72 -2.74 -23.44
CA MET A 42 25.81 -2.79 -22.48
C MET A 42 26.55 -4.12 -22.59
N SER A 43 27.86 -4.04 -22.58
CA SER A 43 28.71 -5.21 -22.42
C SER A 43 28.47 -5.88 -21.05
N GLU A 44 28.89 -7.13 -20.89
CA GLU A 44 28.76 -7.85 -19.61
C GLU A 44 29.47 -7.10 -18.46
N ASN A 45 30.64 -6.51 -18.74
CA ASN A 45 31.40 -5.72 -17.76
C ASN A 45 30.67 -4.43 -17.37
N GLU A 46 30.11 -3.71 -18.32
CA GLU A 46 29.32 -2.49 -18.04
C GLU A 46 28.08 -2.82 -17.22
N SER A 47 27.39 -3.91 -17.55
CA SER A 47 26.23 -4.41 -16.82
C SER A 47 26.59 -4.79 -15.38
N ARG A 48 27.78 -5.39 -15.17
CA ARG A 48 28.29 -5.74 -13.84
C ARG A 48 28.63 -4.50 -13.02
N ASN A 49 29.35 -3.55 -13.61
CA ASN A 49 29.70 -2.28 -12.94
C ASN A 49 28.45 -1.50 -12.56
N PHE A 50 27.44 -1.48 -13.42
CA PHE A 50 26.18 -0.84 -13.12
C PHE A 50 25.40 -1.57 -12.00
N ALA A 51 25.42 -2.91 -11.99
CA ALA A 51 24.84 -3.70 -10.90
C ALA A 51 25.53 -3.44 -9.56
N ASP A 52 26.89 -3.32 -9.55
CA ASP A 52 27.66 -2.97 -8.35
C ASP A 52 27.33 -1.55 -7.86
N SER A 53 27.20 -0.60 -8.79
CA SER A 53 26.80 0.78 -8.45
C SER A 53 25.39 0.82 -7.84
N LEU A 54 24.44 0.06 -8.37
CA LEU A 54 23.09 -0.07 -7.79
C LEU A 54 23.13 -0.74 -6.42
N ASN A 55 23.97 -1.77 -6.22
CA ASN A 55 24.07 -2.46 -4.95
C ASN A 55 24.60 -1.53 -3.85
N THR A 56 25.67 -0.79 -4.14
CA THR A 56 26.21 0.25 -3.24
C THR A 56 25.17 1.34 -2.96
N PHE A 57 24.45 1.79 -3.99
CA PHE A 57 23.39 2.78 -3.82
C PHE A 57 22.26 2.31 -2.90
N TYR A 58 21.89 1.03 -2.96
CA TYR A 58 20.84 0.48 -2.08
C TYR A 58 21.29 0.29 -0.64
N CYS A 59 22.60 0.10 -0.40
CA CYS A 59 23.20 -0.01 0.94
C CYS A 59 23.66 1.33 1.55
N ARG A 60 23.43 2.49 0.88
CA ARG A 60 23.93 3.81 1.32
C ARG A 60 23.41 4.30 2.68
N PHE A 61 22.41 3.65 3.24
CA PHE A 61 21.84 3.95 4.55
C PHE A 61 22.47 3.15 5.68
N GLU A 62 23.45 2.28 5.36
CA GLU A 62 24.15 1.50 6.37
C GLU A 62 24.88 2.42 7.35
N ARG A 63 24.83 2.07 8.63
CA ARG A 63 25.44 2.82 9.73
C ARG A 63 26.16 1.84 10.66
N ASP A 64 27.48 1.81 10.55
CA ASP A 64 28.32 0.94 11.37
C ASP A 64 28.42 1.41 12.83
N ASP A 65 28.16 2.71 13.08
CA ASP A 65 28.23 3.37 14.39
C ASP A 65 27.11 2.94 15.37
N LEU A 66 26.09 2.22 14.91
CA LEU A 66 24.94 1.80 15.71
C LEU A 66 25.01 0.35 16.21
N THR A 67 26.09 -0.36 15.94
CA THR A 67 26.24 -1.79 16.33
C THR A 67 26.28 -1.96 17.85
N ASP A 68 27.01 -1.10 18.55
CA ASP A 68 27.09 -1.13 20.03
C ASP A 68 25.75 -0.79 20.67
N THR A 69 25.03 0.17 20.09
CA THR A 69 23.67 0.55 20.53
C THR A 69 22.72 -0.64 20.39
N LEU A 70 22.78 -1.36 19.28
CA LEU A 70 21.96 -2.55 19.07
C LEU A 70 22.28 -3.64 20.10
N SER A 71 23.55 -3.88 20.36
CA SER A 71 24.01 -4.88 21.33
C SER A 71 23.50 -4.56 22.75
N SER A 72 23.54 -3.29 23.14
CA SER A 72 22.97 -2.82 24.43
C SER A 72 21.48 -3.06 24.51
N VAL A 73 20.71 -2.67 23.47
CA VAL A 73 19.26 -2.87 23.43
C VAL A 73 18.89 -4.36 23.51
N ILE A 74 19.61 -5.23 22.80
CA ILE A 74 19.36 -6.68 22.85
C ILE A 74 19.67 -7.24 24.22
N SER A 75 20.75 -6.80 24.90
CA SER A 75 21.04 -7.19 26.28
C SER A 75 19.91 -6.82 27.25
N ASP A 76 19.30 -5.64 27.07
CA ASP A 76 18.15 -5.23 27.90
C ASP A 76 16.89 -6.04 27.60
N VAL A 77 16.69 -6.45 26.35
CA VAL A 77 15.60 -7.38 25.98
C VAL A 77 15.84 -8.76 26.59
N GLU A 78 17.10 -9.24 26.61
CA GLU A 78 17.44 -10.54 27.20
C GLU A 78 17.20 -10.60 28.71
N LYS A 79 17.52 -9.54 29.45
CA LYS A 79 17.23 -9.45 30.89
C LYS A 79 15.74 -9.61 31.21
N ARG A 80 14.85 -9.12 30.33
CA ARG A 80 13.40 -9.31 30.51
C ARG A 80 12.93 -10.72 30.17
N ASP A 81 13.65 -11.47 29.33
CA ASP A 81 13.34 -12.88 29.00
C ASP A 81 13.60 -13.81 30.21
N ASP A 82 14.57 -13.44 31.09
CA ASP A 82 14.92 -14.20 32.29
C ASP A 82 13.94 -13.96 33.46
N ASP A 83 13.26 -12.81 33.48
CA ASP A 83 12.37 -12.40 34.59
C ASP A 83 10.90 -12.86 34.41
N ASP A 84 10.50 -13.25 33.22
CA ASP A 84 9.11 -13.59 32.91
C ASP A 84 9.03 -14.95 32.21
N ASP A 85 8.25 -15.87 32.76
CA ASP A 85 7.79 -17.06 32.04
C ASP A 85 7.01 -16.53 30.83
N ASP A 86 7.62 -16.46 29.65
CA ASP A 86 7.04 -15.91 28.42
C ASP A 86 5.84 -16.75 27.98
N VAL A 87 4.76 -16.61 28.73
CA VAL A 87 3.46 -17.28 28.52
C VAL A 87 2.85 -16.86 27.17
N LEU A 88 3.30 -15.74 26.61
CA LEU A 88 2.72 -15.15 25.39
C LEU A 88 3.33 -15.69 24.09
N PHE A 89 4.49 -16.36 24.13
CA PHE A 89 5.18 -16.79 22.93
C PHE A 89 5.54 -18.29 22.95
N ASP A 90 4.78 -19.09 22.22
CA ASP A 90 5.14 -20.48 21.94
C ASP A 90 5.99 -20.57 20.67
N PRO A 91 7.28 -20.98 20.76
CA PRO A 91 8.16 -21.14 19.60
C PRO A 91 7.79 -22.36 18.74
N VAL A 92 6.97 -23.28 19.26
CA VAL A 92 6.59 -24.51 18.55
C VAL A 92 5.65 -24.19 17.39
N ILE A 93 5.93 -24.77 16.25
CA ILE A 93 5.14 -24.67 15.03
C ILE A 93 4.66 -26.06 14.64
N ASP A 94 3.36 -26.24 14.56
CA ASP A 94 2.75 -27.49 14.11
C ASP A 94 3.04 -27.73 12.62
N SER A 95 3.38 -28.98 12.27
CA SER A 95 3.66 -29.38 10.89
C SER A 95 2.45 -29.20 9.96
N THR A 96 1.23 -29.30 10.46
CA THR A 96 0.00 -29.06 9.69
C THR A 96 -0.10 -27.60 9.21
N VAL A 97 0.39 -26.65 10.01
CA VAL A 97 0.46 -25.23 9.64
C VAL A 97 1.44 -25.03 8.48
N VAL A 98 2.63 -25.65 8.56
CA VAL A 98 3.63 -25.57 7.49
C VAL A 98 3.11 -26.22 6.21
N GLU A 99 2.49 -27.39 6.31
CA GLU A 99 1.86 -28.08 5.19
C GLU A 99 0.82 -27.20 4.49
N ALA A 100 -0.07 -26.59 5.27
CA ALA A 100 -1.11 -25.70 4.75
C ALA A 100 -0.51 -24.50 4.02
N HIS A 101 0.58 -23.92 4.53
CA HIS A 101 1.31 -22.85 3.85
C HIS A 101 1.93 -23.32 2.55
N PHE A 102 2.59 -24.47 2.51
CA PHE A 102 3.22 -25.00 1.30
C PHE A 102 2.17 -25.37 0.23
N LYS A 103 1.05 -25.97 0.61
CA LYS A 103 -0.06 -26.28 -0.31
C LYS A 103 -0.66 -25.06 -0.99
N ARG A 104 -0.65 -23.88 -0.31
CA ARG A 104 -1.17 -22.60 -0.85
C ARG A 104 -0.17 -21.82 -1.69
N LEU A 105 1.08 -22.29 -1.86
CA LEU A 105 2.10 -21.58 -2.61
C LEU A 105 1.73 -21.38 -4.08
N ASN A 106 2.03 -20.19 -4.59
CA ASN A 106 1.93 -19.90 -6.02
C ASN A 106 3.19 -20.40 -6.74
N VAL A 107 3.04 -21.48 -7.48
CA VAL A 107 4.12 -22.15 -8.22
C VAL A 107 4.77 -21.31 -9.32
N ARG A 108 4.16 -20.17 -9.70
CA ARG A 108 4.68 -19.27 -10.75
C ARG A 108 5.63 -18.19 -10.19
N LYS A 109 5.81 -18.10 -8.88
CA LYS A 109 6.76 -17.15 -8.29
C LYS A 109 8.19 -17.62 -8.52
N ALA A 110 9.06 -16.65 -8.82
CA ALA A 110 10.49 -16.91 -8.95
C ALA A 110 11.08 -17.41 -7.60
N PRO A 111 11.98 -18.39 -7.62
CA PRO A 111 12.72 -18.82 -6.43
C PRO A 111 13.66 -17.72 -5.95
N GLY A 112 14.06 -17.79 -4.68
CA GLY A 112 15.13 -16.98 -4.13
C GLY A 112 16.53 -17.48 -4.51
N PRO A 113 17.59 -16.93 -3.86
CA PRO A 113 18.96 -17.38 -4.06
C PRO A 113 19.19 -18.86 -3.76
N ASP A 114 18.39 -19.44 -2.85
CA ASP A 114 18.38 -20.87 -2.51
C ASP A 114 17.91 -21.78 -3.64
N ARG A 115 17.39 -21.23 -4.73
CA ARG A 115 16.84 -21.93 -5.91
C ARG A 115 15.70 -22.90 -5.59
N ILE A 116 15.13 -22.88 -4.40
CA ILE A 116 14.00 -23.74 -4.02
C ILE A 116 12.71 -23.17 -4.61
N GLY A 117 12.15 -23.87 -5.60
CA GLY A 117 10.95 -23.44 -6.31
C GLY A 117 9.67 -23.78 -5.55
N GLY A 118 8.66 -22.90 -5.60
CA GLY A 118 7.35 -23.14 -4.99
C GLY A 118 6.62 -24.37 -5.50
N LYS A 119 6.94 -24.88 -6.71
CA LYS A 119 6.38 -26.13 -7.24
C LYS A 119 6.84 -27.33 -6.43
N LEU A 120 8.13 -27.41 -6.10
CA LEU A 120 8.68 -28.49 -5.27
C LEU A 120 8.03 -28.50 -3.88
N LEU A 121 8.06 -27.35 -3.19
CA LEU A 121 7.46 -27.23 -1.86
C LEU A 121 5.97 -27.57 -1.83
N LYS A 122 5.23 -27.22 -2.89
CA LYS A 122 3.81 -27.54 -2.98
C LYS A 122 3.54 -29.02 -3.21
N LEU A 123 4.31 -29.67 -4.09
CA LEU A 123 4.14 -31.08 -4.44
C LEU A 123 4.55 -32.01 -3.28
N CYS A 124 5.62 -31.63 -2.55
CA CYS A 124 6.16 -32.41 -1.43
C CYS A 124 5.74 -31.82 -0.07
N ALA A 125 4.61 -31.09 0.00
CA ALA A 125 4.21 -30.36 1.19
C ALA A 125 4.09 -31.26 2.43
N SER A 126 3.47 -32.42 2.32
CA SER A 126 3.26 -33.36 3.43
C SER A 126 4.58 -33.98 3.92
N GLN A 127 5.50 -34.30 2.99
CA GLN A 127 6.79 -34.89 3.35
C GLN A 127 7.77 -33.87 3.96
N LEU A 128 7.70 -32.60 3.50
CA LEU A 128 8.60 -31.54 3.96
C LEU A 128 8.10 -30.83 5.21
N ALA A 129 6.81 -30.91 5.49
CA ALA A 129 6.18 -30.15 6.59
C ALA A 129 6.82 -30.43 7.95
N GLN A 130 7.09 -31.68 8.30
CA GLN A 130 7.70 -32.06 9.57
C GLN A 130 9.13 -31.51 9.71
N VAL A 131 9.94 -31.62 8.65
CA VAL A 131 11.32 -31.12 8.65
C VAL A 131 11.35 -29.59 8.84
N PHE A 132 10.54 -28.87 8.07
CA PHE A 132 10.50 -27.41 8.18
C PHE A 132 9.83 -26.91 9.44
N SER A 133 8.85 -27.63 9.98
CA SER A 133 8.25 -27.35 11.30
C SER A 133 9.32 -27.39 12.39
N THR A 134 10.15 -28.45 12.42
CA THR A 134 11.26 -28.56 13.38
C THR A 134 12.30 -27.44 13.19
N LEU A 135 12.70 -27.14 11.95
CA LEU A 135 13.67 -26.07 11.67
C LEU A 135 13.14 -24.69 12.06
N PHE A 136 11.86 -24.40 11.77
CA PHE A 136 11.24 -23.13 12.11
C PHE A 136 11.08 -22.97 13.62
N SER A 137 10.63 -24.01 14.32
CA SER A 137 10.51 -24.02 15.78
C SER A 137 11.88 -23.81 16.43
N TRP A 138 12.90 -24.51 15.97
CA TRP A 138 14.25 -24.34 16.47
C TRP A 138 14.79 -22.93 16.24
N SER A 139 14.60 -22.37 15.03
CA SER A 139 14.98 -20.99 14.73
C SER A 139 14.32 -19.97 15.67
N LEU A 140 13.04 -20.15 16.02
CA LEU A 140 12.35 -19.30 16.98
C LEU A 140 12.88 -19.49 18.41
N GLN A 141 13.18 -20.73 18.78
CA GLN A 141 13.70 -21.06 20.11
C GLN A 141 15.08 -20.46 20.36
N VAL A 142 15.97 -20.53 19.36
CA VAL A 142 17.32 -19.94 19.45
C VAL A 142 17.39 -18.48 19.01
N CYS A 143 16.24 -17.89 18.64
CA CYS A 143 16.11 -16.51 18.16
C CYS A 143 17.04 -16.16 16.99
N THR A 144 17.33 -17.11 16.09
CA THR A 144 18.29 -16.93 15.00
C THR A 144 17.71 -17.39 13.67
N VAL A 145 17.84 -16.57 12.65
CA VAL A 145 17.43 -16.88 11.27
C VAL A 145 18.60 -17.52 10.53
N PRO A 146 18.43 -18.69 9.91
CA PRO A 146 19.47 -19.33 9.11
C PRO A 146 20.03 -18.37 8.03
N SER A 147 21.35 -18.25 7.94
CA SER A 147 22.05 -17.30 7.05
C SER A 147 21.65 -17.44 5.58
N ILE A 148 21.39 -18.66 5.12
CA ILE A 148 20.91 -18.93 3.76
C ILE A 148 19.58 -18.24 3.45
N TRP A 149 18.72 -17.99 4.44
CA TRP A 149 17.44 -17.32 4.28
C TRP A 149 17.54 -15.80 4.41
N LYS A 150 18.65 -15.28 4.91
CA LYS A 150 18.96 -13.84 4.93
C LYS A 150 19.45 -13.32 3.58
N ASN A 151 19.77 -14.20 2.63
CA ASN A 151 20.28 -13.83 1.32
C ASN A 151 19.15 -13.33 0.40
N SER A 152 19.43 -12.29 -0.35
CA SER A 152 18.49 -11.73 -1.33
C SER A 152 19.15 -11.41 -2.67
N LEU A 153 18.41 -11.64 -3.76
CA LEU A 153 18.79 -11.19 -5.10
C LEU A 153 17.89 -10.03 -5.50
N ILE A 154 18.46 -8.84 -5.58
CA ILE A 154 17.73 -7.64 -5.96
C ILE A 154 17.56 -7.57 -7.47
N CYS A 155 16.32 -7.42 -7.94
CA CYS A 155 15.99 -7.12 -9.32
C CYS A 155 15.56 -5.66 -9.41
N PRO A 156 16.36 -4.75 -9.99
CA PRO A 156 16.00 -3.35 -10.12
C PRO A 156 14.88 -3.18 -11.15
N LEU A 157 13.77 -2.57 -10.75
CA LEU A 157 12.65 -2.28 -11.63
C LEU A 157 12.62 -0.78 -11.96
N PRO A 158 12.64 -0.39 -13.24
CA PRO A 158 12.60 1.02 -13.61
C PRO A 158 11.25 1.67 -13.20
N LYS A 159 11.30 2.81 -12.50
CA LYS A 159 10.13 3.62 -12.13
C LYS A 159 9.55 4.37 -13.33
N SER A 160 10.38 4.70 -14.31
CA SER A 160 10.04 5.43 -15.54
C SER A 160 10.37 4.63 -16.80
N ARG A 161 9.99 5.16 -17.99
CA ARG A 161 10.33 4.54 -19.28
C ARG A 161 11.81 4.69 -19.64
N ASN A 162 12.42 5.80 -19.25
CA ASN A 162 13.82 6.14 -19.53
C ASN A 162 14.49 6.47 -18.20
N PRO A 163 14.91 5.49 -17.41
CA PRO A 163 15.64 5.72 -16.17
C PRO A 163 17.02 6.29 -16.50
N LYS A 164 17.43 7.36 -15.80
CA LYS A 164 18.71 8.02 -16.00
C LYS A 164 19.62 7.90 -14.78
N GLU A 165 19.01 7.85 -13.60
CA GLU A 165 19.72 7.84 -12.32
C GLU A 165 19.47 6.52 -11.57
N LEU A 166 20.38 6.18 -10.65
CA LEU A 166 20.24 4.98 -9.79
C LEU A 166 18.92 5.01 -9.00
N ASN A 167 18.47 6.20 -8.58
CA ASN A 167 17.21 6.38 -7.87
C ASN A 167 15.97 6.12 -8.74
N ASP A 168 16.10 6.06 -10.06
CA ASP A 168 14.99 5.72 -10.96
C ASP A 168 14.64 4.23 -10.94
N TYR A 169 15.40 3.42 -10.21
CA TYR A 169 15.15 2.01 -10.05
C TYR A 169 14.61 1.68 -8.65
N ARG A 170 13.59 0.81 -8.60
CA ARG A 170 13.06 0.27 -7.35
C ARG A 170 13.72 -1.09 -7.07
N PRO A 171 14.36 -1.30 -5.90
CA PRO A 171 14.91 -2.59 -5.55
C PRO A 171 13.78 -3.57 -5.20
N VAL A 172 13.65 -4.65 -5.95
CA VAL A 172 12.72 -5.74 -5.64
C VAL A 172 13.53 -6.97 -5.23
N ALA A 173 13.45 -7.33 -3.97
CA ALA A 173 14.18 -8.47 -3.42
C ALA A 173 13.49 -9.80 -3.75
N LEU A 174 14.21 -10.69 -4.39
CA LEU A 174 13.87 -12.11 -4.49
C LEU A 174 14.50 -12.82 -3.30
N THR A 175 13.69 -13.18 -2.31
CA THR A 175 14.09 -13.91 -1.12
C THR A 175 13.57 -15.34 -1.17
N SER A 176 14.08 -16.24 -0.33
CA SER A 176 13.66 -17.63 -0.23
C SER A 176 12.13 -17.79 -0.11
N ILE A 177 11.55 -18.72 -0.86
CA ILE A 177 10.11 -19.04 -0.74
C ILE A 177 9.83 -19.77 0.58
N VAL A 178 10.80 -20.56 1.07
CA VAL A 178 10.74 -21.19 2.39
C VAL A 178 10.66 -20.11 3.45
N MET A 179 11.60 -19.15 3.42
CA MET A 179 11.61 -18.03 4.36
C MET A 179 10.30 -17.24 4.33
N LYS A 180 9.76 -16.93 3.15
CA LYS A 180 8.44 -16.26 3.04
C LYS A 180 7.29 -17.05 3.66
N SER A 181 7.38 -18.38 3.70
CA SER A 181 6.40 -19.21 4.39
C SER A 181 6.59 -19.13 5.89
N PHE A 182 7.81 -19.11 6.36
CA PHE A 182 8.16 -18.90 7.76
C PHE A 182 7.77 -17.50 8.25
N GLU A 183 8.12 -16.45 7.50
CA GLU A 183 7.69 -15.08 7.77
C GLU A 183 6.18 -14.94 7.96
N ARG A 184 5.33 -15.68 7.22
CA ARG A 184 3.88 -15.65 7.41
C ARG A 184 3.45 -16.21 8.75
N ILE A 185 4.13 -17.25 9.23
CA ILE A 185 3.84 -17.85 10.54
C ILE A 185 4.26 -16.88 11.64
N VAL A 186 5.45 -16.31 11.52
CA VAL A 186 5.96 -15.28 12.45
C VAL A 186 5.07 -14.04 12.45
N LEU A 187 4.63 -13.59 11.27
CA LEU A 187 3.69 -12.46 11.15
C LEU A 187 2.39 -12.71 11.91
N GLN A 188 1.83 -13.92 11.85
CA GLN A 188 0.63 -14.26 12.62
C GLN A 188 0.88 -14.14 14.13
N LYS A 189 2.01 -14.67 14.61
CA LYS A 189 2.40 -14.56 16.03
C LYS A 189 2.59 -13.09 16.45
N LEU A 190 3.25 -12.28 15.63
CA LEU A 190 3.44 -10.85 15.87
C LEU A 190 2.11 -10.08 15.91
N LEU A 191 1.21 -10.34 14.96
CA LEU A 191 -0.09 -9.67 14.92
C LEU A 191 -0.98 -10.02 16.10
N LEU A 192 -0.91 -11.25 16.64
CA LEU A 192 -1.65 -11.63 17.85
C LEU A 192 -1.27 -10.75 19.04
N GLN A 193 -0.01 -10.35 19.15
CA GLN A 193 0.48 -9.50 20.24
C GLN A 193 0.23 -8.00 19.97
N THR A 194 0.29 -7.54 18.73
CA THR A 194 0.33 -6.10 18.40
C THR A 194 -0.94 -5.51 17.79
N GLN A 195 -1.85 -6.32 17.21
CA GLN A 195 -2.94 -5.79 16.38
C GLN A 195 -3.87 -4.78 17.09
N HIS A 196 -4.03 -4.89 18.41
CA HIS A 196 -4.85 -4.00 19.23
C HIS A 196 -4.15 -2.68 19.60
N LEU A 197 -2.82 -2.61 19.41
CA LEU A 197 -1.97 -1.47 19.71
C LEU A 197 -1.61 -0.62 18.48
N HIS A 198 -2.07 -1.04 17.29
CA HIS A 198 -1.77 -0.32 16.06
C HIS A 198 -2.47 1.03 16.02
N ASP A 199 -1.72 2.08 15.60
CA ASP A 199 -2.27 3.40 15.36
C ASP A 199 -3.55 3.33 14.50
N PRO A 200 -4.71 3.83 14.97
CA PRO A 200 -5.96 3.79 14.23
C PRO A 200 -5.93 4.56 12.91
N PHE A 201 -5.01 5.51 12.74
CA PHE A 201 -4.81 6.29 11.51
C PHE A 201 -3.80 5.67 10.54
N GLN A 202 -3.21 4.50 10.85
CA GLN A 202 -2.48 3.68 9.88
C GLN A 202 -3.45 2.70 9.22
N PHE A 203 -3.65 2.82 7.91
CA PHE A 203 -4.62 2.02 7.15
C PHE A 203 -4.00 0.90 6.33
N ALA A 204 -2.68 0.93 6.10
CA ALA A 204 -2.02 -0.11 5.31
C ALA A 204 -1.80 -1.40 6.12
N TYR A 205 -1.82 -2.53 5.42
CA TYR A 205 -1.54 -3.88 5.95
C TYR A 205 -2.42 -4.33 7.11
N LYS A 206 -3.54 -3.66 7.33
CA LYS A 206 -4.57 -4.03 8.29
C LYS A 206 -5.74 -4.74 7.61
N GLN A 207 -6.29 -5.73 8.29
CA GLN A 207 -7.49 -6.43 7.82
C GLN A 207 -8.66 -5.45 7.70
N ASN A 208 -9.46 -5.58 6.64
CA ASN A 208 -10.64 -4.74 6.36
C ASN A 208 -10.34 -3.24 6.19
N ARG A 209 -9.08 -2.85 6.00
CA ARG A 209 -8.66 -1.49 5.65
C ARG A 209 -8.16 -1.43 4.21
N SER A 210 -8.35 -0.28 3.59
CA SER A 210 -8.00 -0.03 2.19
C SER A 210 -7.55 1.41 1.97
N THR A 211 -7.07 1.73 0.78
CA THR A 211 -6.77 3.10 0.37
C THR A 211 -7.99 4.02 0.46
N ASP A 212 -9.20 3.46 0.29
CA ASP A 212 -10.44 4.23 0.42
C ASP A 212 -10.63 4.74 1.85
N ASP A 213 -10.26 3.96 2.88
CA ASP A 213 -10.43 4.35 4.29
C ASP A 213 -9.56 5.54 4.65
N ALA A 214 -8.30 5.55 4.24
CA ALA A 214 -7.40 6.69 4.43
C ALA A 214 -7.95 7.94 3.71
N THR A 215 -8.34 7.80 2.44
CA THR A 215 -8.89 8.91 1.64
C THR A 215 -10.21 9.40 2.19
N LEU A 216 -11.12 8.52 2.62
CA LEU A 216 -12.39 8.88 3.24
C LEU A 216 -12.20 9.62 4.56
N THR A 217 -11.19 9.22 5.36
CA THR A 217 -10.87 9.90 6.62
C THR A 217 -10.42 11.33 6.36
N ILE A 218 -9.47 11.55 5.42
CA ILE A 218 -9.03 12.88 5.02
C ILE A 218 -10.21 13.73 4.54
N LEU A 219 -11.03 13.19 3.65
CA LEU A 219 -12.16 13.93 3.09
C LEU A 219 -13.24 14.21 4.14
N ASN A 220 -13.55 13.25 5.02
CA ASN A 220 -14.52 13.46 6.09
C ASN A 220 -14.08 14.57 7.05
N ASN A 221 -12.82 14.54 7.50
CA ASN A 221 -12.27 15.60 8.35
C ASN A 221 -12.34 16.96 7.65
N THR A 222 -11.94 17.00 6.36
CA THR A 222 -11.99 18.20 5.53
C THR A 222 -13.41 18.75 5.42
N TYR A 223 -14.40 17.94 5.04
CA TYR A 223 -15.78 18.38 4.90
C TYR A 223 -16.37 18.85 6.23
N THR A 224 -16.12 18.12 7.30
CA THR A 224 -16.64 18.46 8.64
C THR A 224 -16.04 19.79 9.13
N HIS A 225 -14.75 20.01 8.92
CA HIS A 225 -14.09 21.25 9.32
C HIS A 225 -14.60 22.45 8.51
N LEU A 226 -14.78 22.29 7.21
CA LEU A 226 -15.27 23.34 6.30
C LEU A 226 -16.75 23.71 6.49
N GLU A 227 -17.51 23.02 7.34
CA GLU A 227 -18.85 23.45 7.78
C GLU A 227 -18.78 24.62 8.78
N LYS A 228 -17.63 24.84 9.42
CA LYS A 228 -17.40 25.98 10.32
C LYS A 228 -17.16 27.24 9.49
N ALA A 229 -17.83 28.32 9.84
CA ALA A 229 -17.66 29.60 9.14
C ALA A 229 -16.21 30.10 9.26
N GLY A 230 -15.66 30.61 8.17
CA GLY A 230 -14.31 31.18 8.14
C GLY A 230 -13.17 30.15 8.14
N SER A 231 -13.48 28.84 8.10
CA SER A 231 -12.48 27.79 8.10
C SER A 231 -11.89 27.51 6.71
N PHE A 232 -10.68 26.97 6.71
CA PHE A 232 -9.98 26.41 5.56
C PHE A 232 -9.21 25.16 6.04
N VAL A 233 -8.73 24.34 5.12
CA VAL A 233 -7.96 23.13 5.43
C VAL A 233 -6.67 23.15 4.63
N ARG A 234 -5.57 22.79 5.27
CA ARG A 234 -4.29 22.51 4.64
C ARG A 234 -4.03 21.01 4.73
N ILE A 235 -3.55 20.41 3.66
CA ILE A 235 -3.19 18.99 3.63
C ILE A 235 -1.77 18.89 3.08
N LEU A 236 -0.86 18.40 3.90
CA LEU A 236 0.52 18.10 3.51
C LEU A 236 0.62 16.63 3.14
N PHE A 237 1.00 16.35 1.91
CA PHE A 237 1.30 15.00 1.44
C PHE A 237 2.81 14.81 1.45
N ILE A 238 3.27 13.87 2.27
CA ILE A 238 4.68 13.63 2.56
C ILE A 238 5.22 12.52 1.68
N ASP A 239 6.41 12.70 1.14
CA ASP A 239 7.19 11.69 0.43
C ASP A 239 8.47 11.41 1.22
N PHE A 240 8.76 10.14 1.48
CA PHE A 240 10.00 9.71 2.12
C PHE A 240 11.02 9.23 1.09
N SER A 241 12.29 9.46 1.36
CA SER A 241 13.39 8.92 0.57
C SER A 241 13.70 7.49 1.00
N SER A 242 13.19 6.49 0.27
CA SER A 242 13.51 5.07 0.50
C SER A 242 13.14 4.52 1.89
N ALA A 243 11.96 4.86 2.40
CA ALA A 243 11.46 4.57 3.74
C ALA A 243 11.78 3.16 4.30
N PHE A 244 11.65 2.11 3.48
CA PHE A 244 11.94 0.75 3.91
C PHE A 244 13.43 0.48 4.12
N ASN A 245 14.31 1.23 3.47
CA ASN A 245 15.75 1.03 3.53
C ASN A 245 16.40 1.77 4.72
N THR A 246 15.64 2.58 5.45
CA THR A 246 16.14 3.39 6.57
C THR A 246 15.79 2.83 7.95
N ILE A 247 14.98 1.78 8.03
CA ILE A 247 14.61 1.13 9.31
C ILE A 247 15.87 0.73 10.08
N GLN A 248 15.99 1.21 11.33
CA GLN A 248 17.07 0.87 12.23
C GLN A 248 16.66 -0.29 13.14
N PRO A 249 17.41 -1.42 13.18
CA PRO A 249 17.04 -2.59 13.97
C PRO A 249 16.95 -2.30 15.48
N HIS A 250 17.85 -1.47 16.03
CA HIS A 250 17.80 -1.10 17.45
C HIS A 250 16.52 -0.32 17.81
N LEU A 251 16.10 0.63 16.96
CA LEU A 251 14.83 1.35 17.16
C LEU A 251 13.63 0.43 16.97
N MET A 252 13.71 -0.51 16.00
CA MET A 252 12.65 -1.50 15.83
C MET A 252 12.49 -2.36 17.08
N ALA A 253 13.60 -2.81 17.69
CA ALA A 253 13.56 -3.58 18.93
C ALA A 253 12.95 -2.77 20.08
N LEU A 254 13.36 -1.50 20.26
CA LEU A 254 12.80 -0.61 21.29
C LEU A 254 11.29 -0.37 21.09
N LYS A 255 10.84 -0.17 19.86
CA LYS A 255 9.42 0.04 19.55
C LYS A 255 8.58 -1.22 19.76
N LEU A 256 9.11 -2.39 19.43
CA LEU A 256 8.46 -3.66 19.73
C LEU A 256 8.39 -3.91 21.25
N LEU A 257 9.44 -3.54 21.97
CA LEU A 257 9.48 -3.61 23.44
C LEU A 257 8.43 -2.69 24.08
N ALA A 258 8.27 -1.47 23.54
CA ALA A 258 7.23 -0.52 23.99
C ALA A 258 5.81 -1.00 23.67
N LEU A 259 5.64 -1.92 22.73
CA LEU A 259 4.38 -2.58 22.38
C LEU A 259 4.19 -3.91 23.14
N ASP A 260 5.02 -4.18 24.14
CA ASP A 260 4.96 -5.39 24.97
C ASP A 260 5.02 -6.71 24.16
N VAL A 261 5.84 -6.69 23.09
CA VAL A 261 6.10 -7.89 22.29
C VAL A 261 7.09 -8.78 23.02
N SER A 262 6.85 -10.09 22.98
CA SER A 262 7.70 -11.11 23.59
C SER A 262 9.19 -10.91 23.28
N PRO A 263 10.10 -10.96 24.29
CA PRO A 263 11.54 -10.83 24.10
C PRO A 263 12.12 -11.77 23.04
N LYS A 264 11.70 -13.02 23.00
CA LYS A 264 12.14 -14.00 22.00
C LYS A 264 11.77 -13.58 20.58
N LEU A 265 10.56 -13.05 20.40
CA LEU A 265 10.10 -12.58 19.09
C LEU A 265 10.85 -11.30 18.67
N ILE A 266 11.13 -10.38 19.59
CA ILE A 266 11.94 -9.18 19.34
C ILE A 266 13.36 -9.60 18.87
N ARG A 267 14.02 -10.50 19.59
CA ARG A 267 15.36 -11.00 19.24
C ARG A 267 15.37 -11.64 17.86
N TRP A 268 14.39 -12.50 17.57
CA TRP A 268 14.28 -13.13 16.26
C TRP A 268 14.04 -12.12 15.13
N ILE A 269 13.17 -11.11 15.33
CA ILE A 269 12.92 -10.05 14.34
C ILE A 269 14.16 -9.21 14.14
N THR A 270 14.90 -8.90 15.22
CA THR A 270 16.16 -8.16 15.13
C THR A 270 17.20 -8.95 14.33
N ASP A 271 17.36 -10.25 14.62
CA ASP A 271 18.25 -11.11 13.84
C ASP A 271 17.83 -11.22 12.37
N PHE A 272 16.52 -11.22 12.08
CA PHE A 272 16.01 -11.17 10.70
C PHE A 272 16.42 -9.89 9.96
N LEU A 273 16.59 -8.76 10.66
CA LEU A 273 16.92 -7.46 10.06
C LEU A 273 18.43 -7.21 9.90
N VAL A 274 19.30 -7.92 10.62
CA VAL A 274 20.75 -7.69 10.60
C VAL A 274 21.51 -8.74 9.80
N ASN A 275 22.74 -8.41 9.42
CA ASN A 275 23.67 -9.32 8.74
C ASN A 275 23.06 -9.99 7.50
N ARG A 276 22.30 -9.23 6.72
CA ARG A 276 21.66 -9.69 5.49
C ARG A 276 22.59 -9.48 4.31
N THR A 277 22.74 -10.50 3.48
CA THR A 277 23.51 -10.39 2.24
C THR A 277 22.62 -10.15 1.05
N GLN A 278 23.04 -9.25 0.17
CA GLN A 278 22.34 -8.96 -1.08
C GLN A 278 23.28 -8.84 -2.27
N SER A 279 22.81 -9.25 -3.43
CA SER A 279 23.43 -8.98 -4.72
C SER A 279 22.38 -8.41 -5.67
N VAL A 280 22.82 -7.61 -6.64
CA VAL A 280 21.91 -7.01 -7.66
C VAL A 280 22.10 -7.74 -8.98
N ARG A 281 21.00 -8.16 -9.60
CA ARG A 281 21.00 -8.72 -10.96
C ARG A 281 20.50 -7.67 -11.93
N PHE A 282 21.36 -7.25 -12.84
CA PHE A 282 21.02 -6.35 -13.92
C PHE A 282 21.37 -7.01 -15.26
N ASP A 283 20.41 -7.12 -16.16
CA ASP A 283 20.49 -7.90 -17.39
C ASP A 283 21.01 -9.34 -17.15
N HIS A 284 22.19 -9.66 -17.65
CA HIS A 284 22.82 -10.98 -17.50
C HIS A 284 23.89 -11.03 -16.39
N ALA A 285 24.23 -9.87 -15.81
CA ALA A 285 25.28 -9.75 -14.80
C ALA A 285 24.69 -9.75 -13.38
N ILE A 286 25.49 -10.20 -12.42
CA ILE A 286 25.22 -10.15 -10.98
C ILE A 286 26.37 -9.41 -10.31
N SER A 287 26.03 -8.44 -9.45
CA SER A 287 26.98 -7.68 -8.66
C SER A 287 27.71 -8.54 -7.63
N ASN A 288 28.79 -8.00 -7.07
CA ASN A 288 29.35 -8.51 -5.84
C ASN A 288 28.31 -8.50 -4.72
N SER A 289 28.47 -9.38 -3.72
CA SER A 289 27.61 -9.44 -2.56
C SER A 289 28.02 -8.38 -1.53
N LEU A 290 27.04 -7.66 -0.99
CA LEU A 290 27.22 -6.72 0.12
C LEU A 290 26.36 -7.18 1.29
N THR A 291 26.87 -6.96 2.51
CA THR A 291 26.13 -7.20 3.76
C THR A 291 25.51 -5.89 4.21
N THR A 292 24.30 -5.96 4.74
CA THR A 292 23.57 -4.81 5.29
C THR A 292 22.84 -5.22 6.57
N SER A 293 22.86 -4.34 7.56
CA SER A 293 22.13 -4.45 8.82
C SER A 293 21.10 -3.33 9.00
N THR A 294 20.92 -2.50 7.99
CA THR A 294 19.92 -1.40 7.97
C THR A 294 18.80 -1.70 7.00
N GLY A 295 17.61 -1.21 7.31
CA GLY A 295 16.41 -1.33 6.49
C GLY A 295 15.74 -2.71 6.55
N ALA A 296 14.64 -2.83 5.83
CA ALA A 296 13.91 -4.08 5.65
C ALA A 296 13.77 -4.40 4.15
N PRO A 297 14.00 -5.66 3.72
CA PRO A 297 14.04 -6.00 2.29
C PRO A 297 12.67 -5.78 1.62
N GLN A 298 12.65 -5.03 0.50
CA GLN A 298 11.42 -4.83 -0.28
C GLN A 298 11.03 -6.10 -1.04
N GLY A 299 10.08 -6.85 -0.51
CA GLY A 299 9.58 -8.08 -1.14
C GLY A 299 9.46 -9.27 -0.20
N THR A 300 9.79 -9.10 1.07
CA THR A 300 9.50 -10.04 2.17
C THR A 300 8.06 -9.91 2.64
N VAL A 301 7.63 -10.76 3.55
CA VAL A 301 6.27 -10.75 4.11
C VAL A 301 6.19 -9.86 5.35
N LEU A 302 7.25 -9.84 6.16
CA LEU A 302 7.30 -9.08 7.42
C LEU A 302 7.54 -7.59 7.20
N SER A 303 8.40 -7.19 6.25
CA SER A 303 8.82 -5.79 6.09
C SER A 303 7.67 -4.77 6.04
N PRO A 304 6.54 -5.02 5.36
CA PRO A 304 5.42 -4.09 5.36
C PRO A 304 4.83 -3.81 6.75
N VAL A 305 4.66 -4.85 7.56
CA VAL A 305 4.10 -4.71 8.92
C VAL A 305 5.13 -4.13 9.86
N LEU A 306 6.41 -4.53 9.75
CA LEU A 306 7.49 -3.93 10.54
C LEU A 306 7.57 -2.42 10.31
N PHE A 307 7.42 -1.95 9.06
CA PHE A 307 7.38 -0.51 8.79
C PHE A 307 6.17 0.18 9.47
N THR A 308 5.00 -0.46 9.49
CA THR A 308 3.83 0.12 10.18
C THR A 308 4.00 0.16 11.70
N LEU A 309 4.67 -0.82 12.28
CA LEU A 309 5.03 -0.84 13.70
C LEU A 309 6.14 0.16 14.02
N TYR A 310 7.11 0.32 13.13
CA TYR A 310 8.18 1.31 13.24
C TYR A 310 7.66 2.75 13.28
N THR A 311 6.57 3.02 12.54
CA THR A 311 5.91 4.33 12.51
C THR A 311 4.66 4.43 13.39
N ASN A 312 4.45 3.47 14.31
CA ASN A 312 3.23 3.39 15.10
C ASN A 312 3.06 4.56 16.06
N ASP A 313 4.14 5.03 16.65
CA ASP A 313 4.21 6.17 17.58
C ASP A 313 4.17 7.55 16.90
N CYS A 314 4.24 7.57 15.56
CA CYS A 314 4.06 8.80 14.79
C CYS A 314 2.57 9.16 14.73
N SER A 315 2.10 9.94 15.65
CA SER A 315 0.70 10.40 15.75
C SER A 315 0.61 11.92 15.72
N GLY A 316 -0.52 12.44 15.26
CA GLY A 316 -0.86 13.86 15.32
C GLY A 316 -1.87 14.16 16.42
N SER A 317 -2.25 15.44 16.55
CA SER A 317 -3.35 15.87 17.41
C SER A 317 -4.71 15.76 16.70
N GLU A 318 -5.80 16.03 17.42
CA GLU A 318 -7.14 16.13 16.80
C GLU A 318 -7.23 17.26 15.78
N LEU A 319 -6.46 18.34 15.97
CA LEU A 319 -6.42 19.48 15.05
C LEU A 319 -5.44 19.29 13.90
N THR A 320 -4.48 18.42 14.09
CA THR A 320 -3.44 18.10 13.07
C THR A 320 -3.25 16.59 12.93
N PRO A 321 -4.30 15.84 12.52
CA PRO A 321 -4.20 14.39 12.41
C PRO A 321 -3.19 13.96 11.34
N VAL A 322 -2.38 12.95 11.66
CA VAL A 322 -1.44 12.28 10.77
C VAL A 322 -2.09 11.01 10.25
N ILE A 323 -2.39 10.96 8.96
CA ILE A 323 -3.05 9.82 8.30
C ILE A 323 -2.01 9.08 7.48
N LYS A 324 -1.85 7.77 7.73
CA LYS A 324 -0.80 6.94 7.13
C LYS A 324 -1.39 5.81 6.30
N TYR A 325 -0.78 5.55 5.15
CA TYR A 325 -0.98 4.34 4.37
C TYR A 325 0.39 3.80 3.93
N SER A 326 1.01 2.99 4.77
CA SER A 326 2.42 2.60 4.68
C SER A 326 3.33 3.84 4.78
N ASP A 327 4.12 4.11 3.75
CA ASP A 327 4.96 5.29 3.59
C ASP A 327 4.20 6.54 3.09
N ASP A 328 3.07 6.36 2.40
CA ASP A 328 2.21 7.48 1.99
C ASP A 328 1.57 8.12 3.24
N THR A 329 2.09 9.27 3.66
CA THR A 329 1.64 10.00 4.87
C THR A 329 1.01 11.34 4.49
N ALA A 330 -0.10 11.68 5.14
CA ALA A 330 -0.76 12.98 4.99
C ALA A 330 -1.00 13.62 6.36
N ILE A 331 -0.65 14.89 6.52
CA ILE A 331 -0.95 15.69 7.73
C ILE A 331 -1.98 16.73 7.35
N GLN A 332 -3.09 16.79 8.11
CA GLN A 332 -4.13 17.80 7.92
C GLN A 332 -3.99 18.90 8.97
N ASP A 333 -4.17 20.15 8.56
CA ASP A 333 -4.38 21.27 9.47
C ASP A 333 -5.87 21.63 9.53
N LEU A 334 -6.44 21.45 10.70
CA LEU A 334 -7.81 21.80 11.07
C LEU A 334 -7.83 22.87 12.16
N SER A 335 -6.68 23.52 12.45
CA SER A 335 -6.55 24.53 13.51
C SER A 335 -6.91 25.94 13.04
N ASN A 336 -6.84 26.21 11.74
CA ASN A 336 -6.86 27.55 11.14
C ASN A 336 -5.73 28.48 11.63
N SER A 337 -4.66 27.92 12.23
CA SER A 337 -3.52 28.65 12.77
C SER A 337 -2.23 28.22 12.11
N ALA A 338 -1.59 29.13 11.38
CA ALA A 338 -0.33 28.85 10.71
C ALA A 338 0.79 28.48 11.70
N THR A 339 0.77 29.07 12.90
CA THR A 339 1.77 28.79 13.94
C THR A 339 1.62 27.37 14.49
N VAL A 340 0.39 26.97 14.84
CA VAL A 340 0.10 25.61 15.34
C VAL A 340 0.48 24.57 14.29
N TYR A 341 0.15 24.84 13.03
CA TYR A 341 0.48 23.92 11.94
C TYR A 341 1.99 23.80 11.71
N GLN A 342 2.74 24.93 11.71
CA GLN A 342 4.20 24.89 11.56
C GLN A 342 4.84 24.14 12.73
N GLN A 343 4.41 24.38 13.97
CA GLN A 343 4.91 23.66 15.15
C GLN A 343 4.68 22.15 15.04
N GLU A 344 3.53 21.73 14.54
CA GLU A 344 3.25 20.30 14.33
C GLU A 344 4.15 19.69 13.24
N ILE A 345 4.41 20.44 12.15
CA ILE A 345 5.33 19.97 11.11
C ILE A 345 6.76 19.92 11.62
N ASP A 346 7.19 20.88 12.44
CA ASP A 346 8.51 20.87 13.06
C ASP A 346 8.66 19.65 14.01
N ARG A 347 7.63 19.36 14.83
CA ARG A 347 7.57 18.17 15.69
C ARG A 347 7.65 16.87 14.86
N PHE A 348 6.90 16.81 13.77
CA PHE A 348 6.91 15.66 12.87
C PHE A 348 8.29 15.50 12.21
N THR A 349 8.94 16.59 11.82
CA THR A 349 10.28 16.58 11.23
C THR A 349 11.32 16.07 12.21
N THR A 350 11.30 16.56 13.45
CA THR A 350 12.16 16.07 14.54
C THR A 350 11.95 14.56 14.77
N TRP A 351 10.67 14.13 14.81
CA TRP A 351 10.37 12.70 14.93
C TRP A 351 10.96 11.89 13.75
N CYS A 352 10.92 12.41 12.52
CA CYS A 352 11.53 11.76 11.37
C CYS A 352 13.04 11.64 11.51
N ASP A 353 13.71 12.70 11.96
CA ASP A 353 15.16 12.73 12.17
C ASP A 353 15.57 11.72 13.26
N ASP A 354 14.86 11.69 14.39
CA ASP A 354 15.07 10.73 15.49
C ASP A 354 14.84 9.27 15.06
N ASN A 355 14.00 9.05 14.05
CA ASN A 355 13.69 7.73 13.49
C ASN A 355 14.40 7.43 12.16
N PHE A 356 15.38 8.23 11.77
CA PHE A 356 16.17 8.05 10.55
C PHE A 356 15.34 7.96 9.26
N LEU A 357 14.21 8.68 9.20
CA LEU A 357 13.34 8.72 8.04
C LEU A 357 13.58 10.02 7.24
N ASP A 358 14.28 9.92 6.12
CA ASP A 358 14.60 11.06 5.28
C ASP A 358 13.38 11.63 4.57
N LEU A 359 13.04 12.89 4.86
CA LEU A 359 11.95 13.61 4.18
C LEU A 359 12.39 14.11 2.80
N ASN A 360 11.61 13.82 1.77
CA ASN A 360 11.82 14.36 0.44
C ASN A 360 10.99 15.65 0.24
N VAL A 361 11.51 16.78 0.71
CA VAL A 361 10.78 18.06 0.65
C VAL A 361 10.41 18.46 -0.79
N LYS A 362 11.25 18.14 -1.77
CA LYS A 362 10.97 18.46 -3.19
C LYS A 362 9.74 17.73 -3.74
N LYS A 363 9.46 16.53 -3.26
CA LYS A 363 8.28 15.75 -3.65
C LYS A 363 7.11 15.93 -2.71
N THR A 364 7.35 16.38 -1.49
CA THR A 364 6.30 16.76 -0.53
C THR A 364 5.50 17.94 -1.07
N LYS A 365 4.17 17.89 -0.99
CA LYS A 365 3.27 18.89 -1.57
C LYS A 365 2.21 19.31 -0.57
N GLU A 366 1.85 20.58 -0.61
CA GLU A 366 0.76 21.15 0.17
C GLU A 366 -0.45 21.46 -0.71
N LEU A 367 -1.62 20.99 -0.30
CA LEU A 367 -2.91 21.32 -0.93
C LEU A 367 -3.74 22.15 0.05
N ILE A 368 -4.14 23.35 -0.35
CA ILE A 368 -4.99 24.24 0.47
C ILE A 368 -6.40 24.23 -0.11
N ILE A 369 -7.39 23.95 0.75
CA ILE A 369 -8.81 23.93 0.41
C ILE A 369 -9.48 25.08 1.17
N ASP A 370 -9.79 26.14 0.44
CA ASP A 370 -10.34 27.38 0.98
C ASP A 370 -11.55 27.83 0.17
N PHE A 371 -12.70 27.95 0.83
CA PHE A 371 -13.96 28.40 0.23
C PHE A 371 -14.44 29.74 0.80
N ARG A 372 -13.60 30.43 1.52
CA ARG A 372 -13.92 31.77 2.04
C ARG A 372 -14.09 32.75 0.88
N ARG A 373 -15.04 33.67 1.02
CA ARG A 373 -15.30 34.71 -0.01
C ARG A 373 -14.10 35.67 -0.16
N LYS A 374 -13.40 35.94 0.94
CA LYS A 374 -12.16 36.72 0.98
C LYS A 374 -11.11 35.82 1.62
N PRO A 375 -10.32 35.07 0.84
CA PRO A 375 -9.23 34.29 1.38
C PRO A 375 -8.24 35.23 2.07
N ALA A 376 -7.89 34.94 3.31
CA ALA A 376 -6.75 35.58 3.94
C ALA A 376 -5.45 35.06 3.30
N ASP A 377 -4.41 35.85 3.37
CA ASP A 377 -3.08 35.36 3.00
C ASP A 377 -2.67 34.23 3.97
N ILE A 378 -2.42 33.07 3.43
CA ILE A 378 -2.01 31.88 4.18
C ILE A 378 -0.49 31.78 4.07
N PRO A 379 0.26 31.91 5.20
CA PRO A 379 1.70 31.83 5.20
C PRO A 379 2.22 30.53 4.57
N ASP A 380 3.37 30.64 3.92
CA ASP A 380 4.06 29.48 3.34
C ASP A 380 4.49 28.50 4.45
N LEU A 381 4.53 27.22 4.10
CA LEU A 381 5.02 26.15 4.97
C LEU A 381 6.48 25.86 4.65
N TYR A 382 7.27 25.62 5.69
CA TYR A 382 8.68 25.29 5.56
C TYR A 382 8.99 23.96 6.27
N ILE A 383 9.85 23.16 5.68
CA ILE A 383 10.43 21.93 6.27
C ILE A 383 11.95 22.07 6.15
N ASN A 384 12.66 22.05 7.27
CA ASN A 384 14.12 22.23 7.33
C ASN A 384 14.58 23.46 6.54
N GLY A 385 13.87 24.60 6.67
CA GLY A 385 14.17 25.85 5.97
C GLY A 385 13.83 25.86 4.48
N VAL A 386 13.34 24.76 3.93
CA VAL A 386 12.95 24.68 2.52
C VAL A 386 11.44 24.88 2.39
N LYS A 387 11.04 25.81 1.51
CA LYS A 387 9.61 26.05 1.23
C LYS A 387 8.97 24.85 0.55
N VAL A 388 7.82 24.42 1.08
CA VAL A 388 6.99 23.36 0.49
C VAL A 388 6.21 23.91 -0.70
N GLU A 389 6.18 23.16 -1.79
CA GLU A 389 5.43 23.52 -3.00
C GLU A 389 3.93 23.36 -2.77
N ARG A 390 3.17 24.44 -3.05
CA ARG A 390 1.71 24.42 -3.07
C ARG A 390 1.19 23.95 -4.42
N VAL A 391 0.21 23.05 -4.38
CA VAL A 391 -0.43 22.50 -5.58
C VAL A 391 -1.95 22.70 -5.54
N ASN A 392 -2.57 22.81 -6.73
CA ASN A 392 -4.02 22.91 -6.84
C ASN A 392 -4.71 21.54 -6.86
N GLU A 393 -3.97 20.48 -7.14
CA GLU A 393 -4.43 19.10 -7.14
C GLU A 393 -3.29 18.16 -6.76
N TYR A 394 -3.63 17.07 -6.08
CA TYR A 394 -2.68 16.03 -5.70
C TYR A 394 -3.31 14.65 -5.88
N LYS A 395 -2.52 13.71 -6.37
CA LYS A 395 -2.93 12.32 -6.52
C LYS A 395 -2.57 11.52 -5.28
N TYR A 396 -3.53 11.39 -4.36
CA TYR A 396 -3.38 10.61 -3.14
C TYR A 396 -3.98 9.21 -3.30
N LEU A 397 -3.19 8.17 -3.05
CA LEU A 397 -3.60 6.75 -3.10
C LEU A 397 -4.42 6.39 -4.35
N GLY A 398 -4.09 7.01 -5.48
CA GLY A 398 -4.72 6.74 -6.77
C GLY A 398 -5.90 7.64 -7.13
N THR A 399 -6.45 8.41 -6.19
CA THR A 399 -7.52 9.41 -6.40
C THR A 399 -6.91 10.81 -6.50
N VAL A 400 -7.32 11.61 -7.48
CA VAL A 400 -6.89 13.01 -7.60
C VAL A 400 -7.85 13.88 -6.79
N ILE A 401 -7.30 14.54 -5.76
CA ILE A 401 -8.02 15.50 -4.90
C ILE A 401 -7.62 16.89 -5.37
N ASP A 402 -8.58 17.76 -5.62
CA ASP A 402 -8.37 19.14 -6.03
C ASP A 402 -8.83 20.12 -4.94
N ASN A 403 -8.28 21.34 -4.96
CA ASN A 403 -8.55 22.40 -3.99
C ASN A 403 -10.01 22.91 -3.97
N LYS A 404 -10.82 22.50 -4.96
CA LYS A 404 -12.26 22.81 -5.06
C LYS A 404 -13.14 21.63 -4.67
N LEU A 405 -12.57 20.46 -4.41
CA LEU A 405 -13.26 19.21 -4.12
C LEU A 405 -14.36 18.86 -5.15
N ASN A 406 -14.13 19.22 -6.40
CA ASN A 406 -15.07 18.94 -7.50
C ASN A 406 -14.72 17.69 -8.30
N PHE A 407 -13.51 17.14 -8.10
CA PHE A 407 -12.98 15.92 -8.71
C PHE A 407 -13.03 15.90 -10.26
N ASN A 408 -12.96 17.09 -10.88
CA ASN A 408 -12.96 17.18 -12.35
C ASN A 408 -11.72 16.49 -12.93
N ALA A 409 -10.53 16.80 -12.41
CA ALA A 409 -9.27 16.19 -12.84
C ALA A 409 -9.26 14.67 -12.65
N ASN A 410 -9.82 14.17 -11.52
CA ASN A 410 -10.00 12.74 -11.31
C ASN A 410 -10.93 12.11 -12.34
N THR A 411 -12.06 12.75 -12.64
CA THR A 411 -13.03 12.28 -13.64
C THR A 411 -12.41 12.20 -15.03
N ASP A 412 -11.65 13.22 -15.43
CA ASP A 412 -10.97 13.28 -16.73
C ASP A 412 -9.91 12.17 -16.84
N ALA A 413 -9.12 11.95 -15.77
CA ALA A 413 -8.14 10.88 -15.72
C ALA A 413 -8.78 9.49 -15.82
N VAL A 414 -9.89 9.24 -15.10
CA VAL A 414 -10.67 8.01 -15.16
C VAL A 414 -11.27 7.82 -16.56
N HIS A 415 -11.89 8.85 -17.11
CA HIS A 415 -12.50 8.82 -18.45
C HIS A 415 -11.46 8.49 -19.53
N LYS A 416 -10.31 9.16 -19.52
CA LYS A 416 -9.20 8.89 -20.45
C LYS A 416 -8.70 7.44 -20.39
N LYS A 417 -8.55 6.89 -19.18
CA LYS A 417 -8.17 5.47 -19.00
C LYS A 417 -9.25 4.53 -19.53
N CYS A 418 -10.52 4.85 -19.29
CA CYS A 418 -11.64 4.05 -19.75
C CYS A 418 -11.74 4.05 -21.27
N GLN A 419 -11.56 5.18 -21.94
CA GLN A 419 -11.57 5.26 -23.41
C GLN A 419 -10.55 4.33 -24.06
N SER A 420 -9.31 4.31 -23.57
CA SER A 420 -8.28 3.37 -24.05
C SER A 420 -8.72 1.91 -23.89
N ARG A 421 -9.43 1.58 -22.80
CA ARG A 421 -9.89 0.21 -22.55
C ARG A 421 -11.16 -0.15 -23.33
N VAL A 422 -12.02 0.83 -23.59
CA VAL A 422 -13.17 0.66 -24.50
C VAL A 422 -12.69 0.30 -25.91
N TYR A 423 -11.63 0.94 -26.40
CA TYR A 423 -10.99 0.56 -27.66
C TYR A 423 -10.55 -0.93 -27.68
N CYS A 424 -9.93 -1.39 -26.57
CA CYS A 424 -9.57 -2.80 -26.46
C CYS A 424 -10.82 -3.72 -26.48
N LEU A 425 -11.90 -3.32 -25.77
CA LEU A 425 -13.16 -4.06 -25.77
C LEU A 425 -13.78 -4.17 -27.17
N GLN A 426 -13.75 -3.07 -27.95
CA GLN A 426 -14.21 -3.05 -29.34
C GLN A 426 -13.37 -3.98 -30.23
N LYS A 427 -12.05 -4.02 -30.04
CA LYS A 427 -11.17 -4.96 -30.75
C LYS A 427 -11.50 -6.42 -30.40
N LEU A 428 -11.76 -6.75 -29.13
CA LEU A 428 -12.24 -8.08 -28.75
C LEU A 428 -13.55 -8.43 -29.43
N ARG A 429 -14.50 -7.49 -29.49
CA ARG A 429 -15.79 -7.69 -30.21
C ARG A 429 -15.57 -7.97 -31.69
N SER A 430 -14.63 -7.24 -32.35
CA SER A 430 -14.30 -7.46 -33.78
C SER A 430 -13.67 -8.84 -34.07
N LEU A 431 -13.05 -9.47 -33.06
CA LEU A 431 -12.56 -10.85 -33.11
C LEU A 431 -13.65 -11.89 -32.88
N ARG A 432 -14.90 -11.46 -32.61
CA ARG A 432 -16.04 -12.34 -32.35
C ARG A 432 -15.80 -13.28 -31.16
N VAL A 433 -15.09 -12.81 -30.11
CA VAL A 433 -14.94 -13.59 -28.87
C VAL A 433 -16.29 -13.74 -28.15
N ASN A 434 -16.37 -14.77 -27.31
CA ASN A 434 -17.58 -15.11 -26.56
C ASN A 434 -18.05 -13.92 -25.70
N LYS A 435 -19.37 -13.74 -25.56
CA LYS A 435 -19.99 -12.69 -24.75
C LYS A 435 -19.53 -12.73 -23.29
N SER A 436 -19.31 -13.91 -22.71
CA SER A 436 -18.79 -14.08 -21.34
C SER A 436 -17.42 -13.43 -21.17
N VAL A 437 -16.53 -13.57 -22.16
CA VAL A 437 -15.20 -12.94 -22.18
C VAL A 437 -15.33 -11.41 -22.24
N LEU A 438 -16.22 -10.88 -23.07
CA LEU A 438 -16.48 -9.43 -23.13
C LEU A 438 -17.02 -8.87 -21.80
N CYS A 439 -17.92 -9.61 -21.12
CA CYS A 439 -18.42 -9.25 -19.79
C CYS A 439 -17.29 -9.26 -18.75
N THR A 440 -16.48 -10.30 -18.73
CA THR A 440 -15.34 -10.42 -17.83
C THR A 440 -14.32 -9.31 -18.08
N PHE A 441 -14.01 -8.99 -19.34
CA PHE A 441 -13.14 -7.87 -19.68
C PHE A 441 -13.72 -6.54 -19.18
N TYR A 442 -15.01 -6.26 -19.42
CA TYR A 442 -15.67 -5.04 -18.94
C TYR A 442 -15.52 -4.91 -17.42
N LYS A 443 -15.93 -5.93 -16.67
CA LYS A 443 -15.88 -5.91 -15.20
C LYS A 443 -14.45 -5.74 -14.67
N SER A 444 -13.49 -6.52 -15.19
CA SER A 444 -12.12 -6.54 -14.68
C SER A 444 -11.29 -5.31 -15.08
N PHE A 445 -11.53 -4.73 -16.26
CA PHE A 445 -10.66 -3.70 -16.79
C PHE A 445 -11.32 -2.32 -16.95
N ILE A 446 -12.62 -2.22 -17.11
CA ILE A 446 -13.32 -0.94 -17.30
C ILE A 446 -14.06 -0.55 -16.03
N GLU A 447 -14.97 -1.40 -15.55
CA GLU A 447 -15.74 -1.12 -14.34
C GLU A 447 -14.83 -0.94 -13.12
N SER A 448 -13.78 -1.76 -12.98
CA SER A 448 -12.79 -1.62 -11.91
C SER A 448 -12.10 -0.25 -11.88
N VAL A 449 -11.89 0.39 -13.04
CA VAL A 449 -11.34 1.75 -13.13
C VAL A 449 -12.38 2.80 -12.83
N LEU A 450 -13.61 2.65 -13.40
CA LEU A 450 -14.72 3.56 -13.14
C LEU A 450 -15.05 3.65 -11.65
N THR A 451 -14.84 2.57 -10.93
CA THR A 451 -15.27 2.41 -9.54
C THR A 451 -14.11 2.36 -8.52
N PHE A 452 -12.89 2.73 -8.95
CA PHE A 452 -11.76 2.85 -8.02
C PHE A 452 -11.91 4.14 -7.19
N GLY A 453 -11.74 4.04 -5.87
CA GLY A 453 -11.94 5.17 -4.95
C GLY A 453 -13.34 5.78 -4.99
N PHE A 454 -14.31 5.06 -5.54
CA PHE A 454 -15.64 5.56 -5.96
C PHE A 454 -16.41 6.23 -4.84
N MET A 455 -16.28 5.73 -3.63
CA MET A 455 -16.94 6.26 -2.43
C MET A 455 -16.40 7.63 -2.02
N CYS A 456 -15.14 7.93 -2.40
CA CYS A 456 -14.47 9.16 -2.03
C CYS A 456 -14.94 10.37 -2.88
N TRP A 457 -15.25 10.15 -4.16
CA TRP A 457 -15.41 11.25 -5.12
C TRP A 457 -16.74 11.25 -5.91
N PHE A 458 -17.38 10.10 -6.16
CA PHE A 458 -18.55 10.05 -7.06
C PHE A 458 -19.77 10.80 -6.52
N GLY A 459 -19.99 10.78 -5.20
CA GLY A 459 -21.12 11.48 -4.57
C GLY A 459 -21.13 12.98 -4.86
N GLY A 460 -19.95 13.60 -4.84
CA GLY A 460 -19.75 15.05 -5.06
C GLY A 460 -19.72 15.50 -6.52
N LEU A 461 -19.77 14.56 -7.50
CA LEU A 461 -19.67 14.92 -8.91
C LEU A 461 -20.85 15.73 -9.40
N SER A 462 -20.56 16.68 -10.32
CA SER A 462 -21.59 17.35 -11.12
C SER A 462 -22.36 16.38 -12.00
N VAL A 463 -23.60 16.75 -12.38
CA VAL A 463 -24.43 15.98 -13.32
C VAL A 463 -23.71 15.76 -14.64
N ARG A 464 -22.96 16.77 -15.13
CA ARG A 464 -22.16 16.68 -16.36
C ARG A 464 -21.13 15.55 -16.26
N ASN A 465 -20.37 15.47 -15.17
CA ASN A 465 -19.33 14.46 -14.96
C ASN A 465 -19.92 13.06 -14.82
N LYS A 466 -21.03 12.92 -14.09
CA LYS A 466 -21.76 11.64 -14.01
C LYS A 466 -22.21 11.17 -15.39
N ASN A 467 -22.75 12.07 -16.21
CA ASN A 467 -23.17 11.75 -17.58
C ASN A 467 -22.01 11.34 -18.49
N ILE A 468 -20.80 11.92 -18.32
CA ILE A 468 -19.60 11.52 -19.07
C ILE A 468 -19.26 10.06 -18.75
N LEU A 469 -19.24 9.69 -17.47
CA LEU A 469 -18.94 8.32 -17.04
C LEU A 469 -20.05 7.33 -17.42
N ASP A 470 -21.31 7.71 -17.30
CA ASP A 470 -22.46 6.89 -17.71
C ASP A 470 -22.46 6.58 -19.22
N ARG A 471 -21.98 7.52 -20.05
CA ARG A 471 -21.78 7.26 -21.49
C ARG A 471 -20.81 6.13 -21.73
N VAL A 472 -19.70 6.03 -20.95
CA VAL A 472 -18.76 4.93 -21.06
C VAL A 472 -19.46 3.60 -20.77
N VAL A 473 -20.26 3.52 -19.70
CA VAL A 473 -21.03 2.32 -19.34
C VAL A 473 -22.02 1.93 -20.46
N LYS A 474 -22.74 2.91 -21.01
CA LYS A 474 -23.68 2.68 -22.12
C LYS A 474 -23.00 2.16 -23.38
N VAL A 475 -21.85 2.75 -23.75
CA VAL A 475 -21.04 2.29 -24.90
C VAL A 475 -20.56 0.86 -24.67
N CYS A 476 -20.03 0.56 -23.49
CA CYS A 476 -19.61 -0.80 -23.15
C CYS A 476 -20.77 -1.79 -23.21
N GLY A 477 -21.94 -1.43 -22.70
CA GLY A 477 -23.15 -2.27 -22.77
C GLY A 477 -23.56 -2.63 -24.22
N LYS A 478 -23.47 -1.66 -25.14
CA LYS A 478 -23.71 -1.90 -26.58
C LYS A 478 -22.66 -2.84 -27.18
N VAL A 479 -21.38 -2.65 -26.85
CA VAL A 479 -20.28 -3.49 -27.36
C VAL A 479 -20.40 -4.91 -26.83
N VAL A 480 -20.71 -5.09 -25.55
CA VAL A 480 -20.88 -6.41 -24.90
C VAL A 480 -22.18 -7.10 -25.37
N GLY A 481 -23.19 -6.34 -25.78
CA GLY A 481 -24.53 -6.84 -26.09
C GLY A 481 -25.32 -7.23 -24.83
N ALA A 482 -25.08 -6.54 -23.70
CA ALA A 482 -25.83 -6.69 -22.46
C ALA A 482 -25.83 -5.39 -21.66
N LYS A 483 -26.98 -5.08 -21.02
CA LYS A 483 -27.08 -3.94 -20.10
C LYS A 483 -26.11 -4.13 -18.95
N GLN A 484 -25.33 -3.09 -18.63
CA GLN A 484 -24.46 -3.04 -17.48
C GLN A 484 -25.15 -2.31 -16.32
N ALA A 485 -24.75 -2.59 -15.08
CA ALA A 485 -25.26 -1.89 -13.90
C ALA A 485 -25.00 -0.38 -14.00
N GLY A 486 -25.94 0.43 -13.57
CA GLY A 486 -25.80 1.89 -13.53
C GLY A 486 -24.79 2.32 -12.46
N LEU A 487 -24.07 3.43 -12.72
CA LEU A 487 -23.06 3.90 -11.76
C LEU A 487 -23.69 4.34 -10.43
N ASN A 488 -24.89 4.92 -10.43
CA ASN A 488 -25.56 5.29 -9.17
C ASN A 488 -25.95 4.06 -8.34
N GLU A 489 -26.42 2.99 -8.96
CA GLU A 489 -26.74 1.71 -8.32
C GLU A 489 -25.48 1.07 -7.71
N LEU A 490 -24.39 1.01 -8.49
CA LEU A 490 -23.10 0.52 -8.02
C LEU A 490 -22.55 1.35 -6.85
N TYR A 491 -22.75 2.68 -6.91
CA TYR A 491 -22.32 3.60 -5.86
C TYR A 491 -23.08 3.31 -4.55
N GLU A 492 -24.42 3.27 -4.60
CA GLU A 492 -25.25 2.99 -3.43
C GLU A 492 -24.89 1.65 -2.79
N CYS A 493 -24.81 0.58 -3.58
CA CYS A 493 -24.44 -0.75 -3.11
C CYS A 493 -23.07 -0.77 -2.42
N ARG A 494 -22.06 -0.08 -2.98
CA ARG A 494 -20.71 -0.02 -2.39
C ARG A 494 -20.66 0.83 -1.13
N VAL A 495 -21.36 1.96 -1.11
CA VAL A 495 -21.43 2.84 0.07
C VAL A 495 -22.09 2.11 1.24
N VAL A 496 -23.20 1.41 1.01
CA VAL A 496 -23.88 0.63 2.05
C VAL A 496 -22.99 -0.50 2.57
N ARG A 497 -22.34 -1.25 1.68
CA ARG A 497 -21.42 -2.33 2.07
C ARG A 497 -20.24 -1.81 2.90
N LYS A 498 -19.63 -0.69 2.48
CA LYS A 498 -18.51 -0.09 3.20
C LYS A 498 -18.94 0.45 4.55
N ALA A 499 -20.07 1.14 4.62
CA ALA A 499 -20.63 1.63 5.88
C ALA A 499 -20.92 0.47 6.85
N GLY A 500 -21.51 -0.62 6.39
CA GLY A 500 -21.70 -1.83 7.20
C GLY A 500 -20.39 -2.40 7.74
N SER A 501 -19.33 -2.44 6.92
CA SER A 501 -18.00 -2.87 7.37
C SER A 501 -17.40 -1.93 8.43
N ILE A 502 -17.60 -0.61 8.31
CA ILE A 502 -17.12 0.39 9.29
C ILE A 502 -17.90 0.25 10.61
N ILE A 503 -19.21 0.07 10.54
CA ILE A 503 -20.06 -0.05 11.74
C ILE A 503 -19.71 -1.30 12.56
N LEU A 504 -19.40 -2.41 11.89
CA LEU A 504 -19.00 -3.66 12.54
C LEU A 504 -17.62 -3.61 13.16
N ASP A 505 -16.82 -2.64 12.82
CA ASP A 505 -15.45 -2.49 13.30
C ASP A 505 -15.32 -1.23 14.16
N THR A 506 -15.51 -1.37 15.45
CA THR A 506 -15.47 -0.29 16.46
C THR A 506 -14.10 0.41 16.53
N THR A 507 -13.03 -0.24 16.03
CA THR A 507 -11.68 0.35 15.98
C THR A 507 -11.50 1.30 14.79
N HIS A 508 -12.49 1.36 13.86
CA HIS A 508 -12.41 2.22 12.71
C HIS A 508 -12.67 3.68 13.10
N VAL A 509 -11.76 4.59 12.71
CA VAL A 509 -11.83 6.02 13.05
C VAL A 509 -13.13 6.71 12.59
N LEU A 510 -13.79 6.19 11.56
CA LEU A 510 -15.08 6.69 11.09
C LEU A 510 -16.29 6.02 11.78
N ALA A 511 -16.12 4.98 12.60
CA ALA A 511 -17.24 4.29 13.27
C ALA A 511 -18.04 5.22 14.19
N LYS A 512 -17.36 6.17 14.85
CA LYS A 512 -17.96 7.20 15.72
C LYS A 512 -19.04 8.06 15.06
N HIS A 513 -19.14 8.08 13.74
CA HIS A 513 -20.15 8.85 13.00
C HIS A 513 -21.48 8.08 12.81
N TYR A 514 -21.56 6.81 13.23
CA TYR A 514 -22.73 5.96 13.07
C TYR A 514 -23.40 5.68 14.41
N GLU A 515 -24.01 6.73 14.98
CA GLU A 515 -24.82 6.62 16.21
C GLU A 515 -26.27 6.30 15.86
N LEU A 516 -26.86 5.30 16.53
CA LEU A 516 -28.28 5.01 16.43
C LEU A 516 -29.11 6.06 17.17
N LEU A 517 -30.28 6.38 16.64
CA LEU A 517 -31.29 7.13 17.38
C LEU A 517 -31.82 6.30 18.56
N PRO A 518 -32.42 6.91 19.59
CA PRO A 518 -32.98 6.18 20.74
C PRO A 518 -33.95 5.05 20.36
N SER A 519 -34.58 5.12 19.19
CA SER A 519 -35.45 4.08 18.66
C SER A 519 -34.72 2.80 18.24
N GLY A 520 -33.38 2.82 18.15
CA GLY A 520 -32.56 1.70 17.68
C GLY A 520 -32.70 1.34 16.18
N ARG A 521 -33.56 2.06 15.43
CA ARG A 521 -33.91 1.69 14.04
C ARG A 521 -33.19 2.51 12.97
N ARG A 522 -32.76 3.73 13.28
CA ARG A 522 -32.17 4.66 12.33
C ARG A 522 -30.90 5.28 12.89
N TYR A 523 -29.96 5.56 12.02
CA TYR A 523 -28.76 6.31 12.36
C TYR A 523 -29.05 7.81 12.42
N ARG A 524 -28.41 8.49 13.39
CA ARG A 524 -28.51 9.93 13.57
C ARG A 524 -27.85 10.64 12.40
N MET A 525 -28.58 11.56 11.76
CA MET A 525 -28.06 12.42 10.71
C MET A 525 -27.67 13.77 11.29
N THR A 526 -26.40 14.13 11.20
CA THR A 526 -25.96 15.50 11.50
C THR A 526 -26.48 16.46 10.43
N LYS A 527 -26.95 17.63 10.84
CA LYS A 527 -27.35 18.69 9.92
C LYS A 527 -26.11 19.33 9.32
N PHE A 528 -26.00 19.31 8.00
CA PHE A 528 -24.93 19.97 7.26
C PHE A 528 -25.50 21.09 6.40
N SER A 529 -24.81 22.23 6.34
CA SER A 529 -25.23 23.43 5.62
C SER A 529 -24.95 23.30 4.13
N THR A 530 -23.82 22.71 3.74
CA THR A 530 -23.35 22.67 2.37
C THR A 530 -23.77 21.40 1.62
N LEU A 531 -24.06 21.55 0.32
CA LEU A 531 -24.33 20.40 -0.56
C LEU A 531 -23.12 19.47 -0.71
N ARG A 532 -21.91 20.01 -0.60
CA ARG A 532 -20.67 19.22 -0.66
C ARG A 532 -20.63 18.19 0.45
N THR A 533 -20.81 18.63 1.68
CA THR A 533 -20.83 17.75 2.85
C THR A 533 -21.98 16.77 2.81
N ARG A 534 -23.19 17.20 2.41
CA ARG A 534 -24.37 16.32 2.27
C ARG A 534 -24.14 15.20 1.23
N ASN A 535 -23.32 15.46 0.21
CA ASN A 535 -22.99 14.49 -0.84
C ASN A 535 -21.75 13.66 -0.53
N SER A 536 -21.05 13.91 0.58
CA SER A 536 -19.91 13.11 1.01
C SER A 536 -20.32 11.74 1.55
N PHE A 537 -19.34 10.88 1.82
CA PHE A 537 -19.55 9.47 2.15
C PHE A 537 -20.44 9.27 3.39
N ILE A 538 -20.12 9.89 4.53
CA ILE A 538 -20.85 9.66 5.80
C ILE A 538 -22.32 10.04 5.69
N PRO A 539 -22.73 11.27 5.26
CA PRO A 539 -24.14 11.63 5.12
C PRO A 539 -24.88 10.76 4.10
N LYS A 540 -24.24 10.42 2.97
CA LYS A 540 -24.86 9.54 1.97
C LYS A 540 -25.04 8.13 2.49
N SER A 541 -24.06 7.57 3.20
CA SER A 541 -24.18 6.23 3.76
C SER A 541 -25.32 6.15 4.79
N ILE A 542 -25.42 7.13 5.69
CA ILE A 542 -26.53 7.21 6.65
C ILE A 542 -27.87 7.34 5.93
N THR A 543 -27.93 8.17 4.85
CA THR A 543 -29.17 8.30 4.05
C THR A 543 -29.58 6.98 3.43
N PHE A 544 -28.63 6.20 2.91
CA PHE A 544 -28.91 4.91 2.28
C PHE A 544 -29.26 3.84 3.33
N LEU A 545 -28.52 3.75 4.43
CA LEU A 545 -28.80 2.82 5.52
C LEU A 545 -30.20 3.06 6.15
N ASN A 546 -30.61 4.31 6.31
CA ASN A 546 -31.92 4.64 6.88
C ASN A 546 -33.10 4.37 5.93
N LYS A 547 -32.84 3.99 4.67
CA LYS A 547 -33.86 3.57 3.69
C LYS A 547 -34.06 2.07 3.65
N LEU A 548 -33.08 1.28 4.13
CA LEU A 548 -33.14 -0.17 4.25
C LEU A 548 -34.00 -0.58 5.46
#